data_5c5c6a63cb23f62296b1ef0d5b7b7688
#
_entry.id   5c5c6a63cb23f62296b1ef0d5b7b7688
#
_cell.length_a   1.000
_cell.length_b   1.000
_cell.length_c   1.000
_cell.angle_alpha   90.00
_cell.angle_beta   90.00
_cell.angle_gamma   90.00
#
_symmetry.space_group_name_H-M   'P 1'
#
loop_
_entity.id
_entity.type
_entity.pdbx_description
1 polymer ?
#
loop_
_entity_poly.entity_id
_entity_poly.type
_entity_poly.pdbx_seq_one_letter_code
_entity_poly.pdbx_strand_id
1 'polypeptide(L)'
;MNIHTYEKAWLAAAMVLIVGFIATITYGAVGPGIAMIDDEAGSIDPDNINDHERFGDPGVEHVGGNEYEVNVVAQAWLYTPDQIEVPENSEVTFYVTSRDVTHSFSVVGTNVNTMVIPGQVSEMTVQFDEPGEYGILCNEYCGEGHHTMEGLLTVVPEEEFDLTELSVDAPREVEAGNETTINATVSNGMQEDLETTVALDIGGQQYEEDVTVTGDGSETVEFPVDTTELGTGDHDWTVTADGYEDSGSLSVVEPTDDSDGGSDGGEGDA
;
A
#
# COMPACT_ATOMS: atom_id res chain seq x y z
N MET A 1 11.01 30.00 62.12
CA MET A 1 9.62 29.87 61.68
C MET A 1 9.20 28.42 61.90
N ASN A 2 8.25 28.18 62.78
CA ASN A 2 7.77 26.81 63.06
C ASN A 2 6.59 26.52 62.11
N ILE A 3 6.84 25.69 61.08
CA ILE A 3 5.79 25.23 60.13
C ILE A 3 4.86 24.31 60.93
N HIS A 4 3.55 24.58 60.87
CA HIS A 4 2.54 23.80 61.52
C HIS A 4 2.44 22.36 60.96
N THR A 5 2.08 21.37 61.76
CA THR A 5 2.05 19.96 61.33
C THR A 5 1.14 19.73 60.11
N TYR A 6 0.03 20.44 59.98
CA TYR A 6 -0.87 20.35 58.85
C TYR A 6 -0.26 20.95 57.57
N GLU A 7 0.57 21.99 57.70
CA GLU A 7 1.30 22.57 56.56
C GLU A 7 2.34 21.59 56.03
N LYS A 8 3.05 20.86 56.92
CA LYS A 8 3.98 19.79 56.53
C LYS A 8 3.26 18.66 55.81
N ALA A 9 2.10 18.24 56.33
CA ALA A 9 1.30 17.18 55.71
C ALA A 9 0.79 17.61 54.34
N TRP A 10 0.33 18.86 54.19
CA TRP A 10 -0.12 19.40 52.91
C TRP A 10 1.02 19.51 51.89
N LEU A 11 2.20 20.03 52.33
CA LEU A 11 3.37 20.08 51.48
C LEU A 11 3.84 18.69 51.00
N ALA A 12 3.82 17.69 51.90
CA ALA A 12 4.13 16.31 51.54
C ALA A 12 3.14 15.75 50.50
N ALA A 13 1.84 15.99 50.72
CA ALA A 13 0.80 15.56 49.77
C ALA A 13 0.97 16.27 48.40
N ALA A 14 1.24 17.57 48.38
CA ALA A 14 1.50 18.31 47.14
C ALA A 14 2.74 17.79 46.41
N MET A 15 3.82 17.46 47.10
CA MET A 15 5.01 16.86 46.51
C MET A 15 4.73 15.50 45.90
N VAL A 16 3.96 14.65 46.58
CA VAL A 16 3.56 13.34 46.00
C VAL A 16 2.72 13.50 44.75
N LEU A 17 1.79 14.45 44.72
CA LEU A 17 0.97 14.74 43.54
C LEU A 17 1.80 15.28 42.39
N ILE A 18 2.77 16.17 42.66
CA ILE A 18 3.67 16.70 41.63
C ILE A 18 4.54 15.59 41.03
N VAL A 19 5.13 14.74 41.91
CA VAL A 19 5.92 13.60 41.44
C VAL A 19 5.08 12.63 40.62
N GLY A 20 3.86 12.31 41.11
CA GLY A 20 2.92 11.47 40.36
C GLY A 20 2.53 12.06 39.01
N PHE A 21 2.29 13.36 38.96
CA PHE A 21 1.98 14.08 37.70
C PHE A 21 3.14 14.06 36.72
N ILE A 22 4.38 14.34 37.18
CA ILE A 22 5.57 14.25 36.37
C ILE A 22 5.77 12.82 35.85
N ALA A 23 5.63 11.82 36.71
CA ALA A 23 5.74 10.41 36.32
C ALA A 23 4.70 10.03 35.25
N THR A 24 3.44 10.48 35.41
CA THR A 24 2.37 10.23 34.44
C THR A 24 2.67 10.90 33.08
N ILE A 25 3.11 12.17 33.10
CA ILE A 25 3.49 12.88 31.86
C ILE A 25 4.70 12.19 31.21
N THR A 26 5.73 11.86 32.00
CA THR A 26 6.93 11.20 31.44
C THR A 26 6.58 9.82 30.88
N TYR A 27 5.76 9.03 31.59
CA TYR A 27 5.29 7.74 31.07
C TYR A 27 4.44 7.92 29.82
N GLY A 28 3.52 8.88 29.82
CA GLY A 28 2.74 9.26 28.64
C GLY A 28 3.62 9.76 27.48
N ALA A 29 4.77 10.42 27.74
CA ALA A 29 5.68 10.96 26.72
C ALA A 29 6.70 9.95 26.15
N VAL A 30 6.95 8.82 26.81
CA VAL A 30 7.92 7.79 26.37
C VAL A 30 7.33 6.39 26.38
N GLY A 31 6.03 6.26 26.66
CA GLY A 31 5.33 4.98 26.62
C GLY A 31 4.91 4.60 25.21
N PRO A 32 4.58 3.32 24.95
CA PRO A 32 4.09 2.88 23.67
C PRO A 32 2.88 3.71 23.22
N GLY A 33 2.82 4.09 21.96
CA GLY A 33 1.74 4.86 21.34
C GLY A 33 1.90 6.38 21.38
N ILE A 34 3.13 6.92 21.60
CA ILE A 34 3.38 8.34 21.37
C ILE A 34 4.00 8.53 20.02
N ALA A 35 3.19 9.13 19.14
CA ALA A 35 3.66 9.68 17.91
C ALA A 35 4.49 10.93 18.19
N MET A 36 5.76 10.92 17.84
CA MET A 36 6.61 12.11 17.82
C MET A 36 6.72 12.56 16.37
N ILE A 37 6.47 13.84 16.12
CA ILE A 37 6.84 14.44 14.83
C ILE A 37 8.35 14.57 14.90
N ASP A 38 9.05 13.83 14.05
CA ASP A 38 10.49 13.95 13.90
C ASP A 38 10.79 14.77 12.65
N ASP A 39 11.61 15.81 12.78
CA ASP A 39 12.10 16.57 11.63
C ASP A 39 13.09 15.73 10.79
N GLU A 40 13.48 14.54 11.26
CA GLU A 40 14.40 13.62 10.57
C GLU A 40 13.75 12.84 9.42
N ALA A 41 12.41 12.72 9.39
CA ALA A 41 11.69 12.08 8.30
C ALA A 41 11.85 12.79 6.93
N GLY A 42 12.35 14.02 6.95
CA GLY A 42 12.82 14.73 5.78
C GLY A 42 11.79 15.62 5.10
N SER A 43 12.19 16.12 3.93
CA SER A 43 11.37 16.96 3.07
C SER A 43 11.18 16.31 1.71
N ILE A 44 10.02 16.51 1.11
CA ILE A 44 9.64 15.97 -0.18
C ILE A 44 9.14 17.10 -1.10
N ASP A 45 9.37 16.96 -2.40
CA ASP A 45 8.77 17.85 -3.40
C ASP A 45 7.34 17.40 -3.69
N PRO A 46 6.30 18.18 -3.32
CA PRO A 46 4.90 17.81 -3.53
C PRO A 46 4.53 17.58 -5.01
N ASP A 47 5.26 18.20 -5.93
CA ASP A 47 5.02 18.05 -7.37
C ASP A 47 5.63 16.74 -7.94
N ASN A 48 6.55 16.09 -7.20
CA ASN A 48 7.26 14.88 -7.62
C ASN A 48 7.09 13.70 -6.65
N ILE A 49 5.99 13.62 -5.93
CA ILE A 49 5.72 12.54 -4.95
C ILE A 49 5.77 11.15 -5.62
N ASN A 50 5.29 11.02 -6.85
CA ASN A 50 5.27 9.74 -7.57
C ASN A 50 6.67 9.20 -7.94
N ASP A 51 7.69 10.04 -7.95
CA ASP A 51 9.07 9.64 -8.22
C ASP A 51 9.87 9.39 -6.92
N HIS A 52 9.22 9.55 -5.76
CA HIS A 52 9.86 9.36 -4.47
C HIS A 52 9.86 7.88 -4.08
N GLU A 53 10.99 7.36 -3.64
CA GLU A 53 11.20 5.94 -3.28
C GLU A 53 10.09 5.39 -2.36
N ARG A 54 9.68 6.15 -1.36
CA ARG A 54 8.68 5.77 -0.35
C ARG A 54 7.23 6.06 -0.75
N PHE A 55 6.98 7.10 -1.54
CA PHE A 55 5.63 7.58 -1.85
C PHE A 55 5.23 7.42 -3.31
N GLY A 56 6.10 6.84 -4.14
CA GLY A 56 5.80 6.48 -5.53
C GLY A 56 4.79 5.33 -5.59
N ASP A 57 4.88 4.41 -4.62
CA ASP A 57 3.95 3.30 -4.41
C ASP A 57 3.60 3.25 -2.91
N PRO A 58 2.64 4.09 -2.46
CA PRO A 58 2.30 4.17 -1.05
C PRO A 58 1.51 2.92 -0.60
N GLY A 59 1.88 2.36 0.55
CA GLY A 59 1.33 1.11 1.07
C GLY A 59 1.97 0.68 2.37
N VAL A 60 1.83 -0.59 2.70
CA VAL A 60 2.45 -1.23 3.86
C VAL A 60 3.65 -2.01 3.36
N GLU A 61 4.79 -1.82 4.02
CA GLU A 61 6.04 -2.52 3.72
C GLU A 61 6.54 -3.22 4.99
N HIS A 62 6.99 -4.46 4.86
CA HIS A 62 7.69 -5.18 5.91
C HIS A 62 9.19 -4.82 5.85
N VAL A 63 9.75 -4.29 6.94
CA VAL A 63 11.15 -3.82 6.96
C VAL A 63 12.09 -4.73 7.76
N GLY A 64 11.54 -5.74 8.40
CA GLY A 64 12.31 -6.78 9.07
C GLY A 64 11.85 -7.09 10.49
N GLY A 65 11.91 -8.36 10.87
CA GLY A 65 11.44 -8.81 12.19
C GLY A 65 9.95 -8.58 12.37
N ASN A 66 9.55 -7.75 13.32
CA ASN A 66 8.15 -7.38 13.56
C ASN A 66 7.95 -5.86 13.38
N GLU A 67 8.65 -5.29 12.40
CA GLU A 67 8.64 -3.88 12.09
C GLU A 67 8.04 -3.65 10.70
N TYR A 68 7.08 -2.73 10.60
CA TYR A 68 6.38 -2.37 9.36
C TYR A 68 6.41 -0.87 9.15
N GLU A 69 6.57 -0.46 7.89
CA GLU A 69 6.42 0.93 7.45
C GLU A 69 5.11 1.08 6.68
N VAL A 70 4.38 2.16 6.96
CA VAL A 70 3.14 2.50 6.26
C VAL A 70 3.29 3.86 5.62
N ASN A 71 3.37 3.87 4.30
CA ASN A 71 3.57 5.06 3.49
C ASN A 71 2.22 5.59 3.01
N VAL A 72 1.87 6.83 3.38
CA VAL A 72 0.55 7.41 3.07
C VAL A 72 0.70 8.78 2.42
N VAL A 73 -0.02 8.99 1.33
CA VAL A 73 -0.16 10.29 0.68
C VAL A 73 -1.55 10.85 0.92
N ALA A 74 -1.62 12.02 1.56
CA ALA A 74 -2.85 12.79 1.71
C ALA A 74 -3.03 13.75 0.54
N GLN A 75 -4.22 13.82 0.00
CA GLN A 75 -4.64 14.82 -0.99
C GLN A 75 -6.13 15.11 -0.82
N ALA A 76 -6.64 16.19 -1.43
CA ALA A 76 -8.02 16.63 -1.30
C ALA A 76 -9.00 15.56 -1.83
N TRP A 77 -9.62 14.90 -1.04
CA TRP A 77 -10.10 14.66 0.30
C TRP A 77 -9.99 13.16 0.59
N LEU A 78 -8.84 12.59 0.33
CA LEU A 78 -8.58 11.14 0.46
C LEU A 78 -7.15 10.89 0.99
N TYR A 79 -6.96 9.71 1.52
CA TYR A 79 -5.66 9.12 1.78
C TYR A 79 -5.37 8.04 0.72
N THR A 80 -4.11 7.86 0.37
CA THR A 80 -3.66 6.76 -0.46
C THR A 80 -2.55 6.02 0.29
N PRO A 81 -2.75 4.74 0.67
CA PRO A 81 -4.02 4.02 0.62
C PRO A 81 -5.04 4.57 1.64
N ASP A 82 -6.34 4.35 1.39
CA ASP A 82 -7.43 4.68 2.31
C ASP A 82 -7.84 3.49 3.21
N GLN A 83 -7.37 2.28 2.86
CA GLN A 83 -7.48 1.08 3.67
C GLN A 83 -6.06 0.57 3.94
N ILE A 84 -5.75 0.40 5.21
CA ILE A 84 -4.45 -0.02 5.69
C ILE A 84 -4.67 -1.22 6.58
N GLU A 85 -3.94 -2.31 6.35
CA GLU A 85 -3.92 -3.47 7.21
C GLU A 85 -2.54 -3.67 7.79
N VAL A 86 -2.45 -3.95 9.10
CA VAL A 86 -1.20 -4.21 9.81
C VAL A 86 -1.39 -5.32 10.83
N PRO A 87 -0.36 -6.11 11.18
CA PRO A 87 -0.48 -7.16 12.17
C PRO A 87 -0.49 -6.60 13.61
N GLU A 88 -1.17 -7.31 14.49
CA GLU A 88 -1.12 -7.01 15.92
C GLU A 88 0.30 -7.21 16.50
N ASN A 89 0.59 -6.52 17.62
CA ASN A 89 1.85 -6.58 18.37
C ASN A 89 3.09 -6.14 17.56
N SER A 90 2.96 -5.69 16.32
CA SER A 90 4.05 -5.16 15.51
C SER A 90 4.37 -3.70 15.84
N GLU A 91 5.60 -3.27 15.53
CA GLU A 91 5.98 -1.87 15.53
C GLU A 91 5.69 -1.30 14.14
N VAL A 92 4.75 -0.35 14.06
CA VAL A 92 4.29 0.26 12.81
C VAL A 92 4.75 1.71 12.75
N THR A 93 5.55 2.05 11.77
CA THR A 93 5.98 3.44 11.51
C THR A 93 5.22 4.01 10.32
N PHE A 94 4.36 4.97 10.59
CA PHE A 94 3.64 5.72 9.55
C PHE A 94 4.51 6.86 9.04
N TYR A 95 4.71 6.91 7.73
CA TYR A 95 5.25 8.04 7.00
C TYR A 95 4.13 8.69 6.19
N VAL A 96 3.81 9.94 6.49
CA VAL A 96 2.66 10.61 5.87
C VAL A 96 3.08 11.94 5.27
N THR A 97 2.73 12.18 4.01
CA THR A 97 2.96 13.46 3.33
C THR A 97 1.70 13.97 2.64
N SER A 98 1.72 15.24 2.23
CA SER A 98 0.62 15.85 1.50
C SER A 98 1.05 16.32 0.11
N ARG A 99 0.19 16.10 -0.87
CA ARG A 99 0.36 16.54 -2.25
C ARG A 99 -0.09 17.97 -2.52
N ASP A 100 -1.03 18.51 -1.75
CA ASP A 100 -1.74 19.75 -2.09
C ASP A 100 -1.83 20.76 -0.94
N VAL A 101 -2.64 20.52 0.06
CA VAL A 101 -2.86 21.42 1.20
C VAL A 101 -2.52 20.74 2.51
N THR A 102 -2.55 21.47 3.60
CA THR A 102 -2.38 20.87 4.93
C THR A 102 -3.57 20.00 5.27
N HIS A 103 -3.28 18.77 5.71
CA HIS A 103 -4.22 17.80 6.27
C HIS A 103 -3.77 17.40 7.68
N SER A 104 -4.49 16.49 8.30
CA SER A 104 -3.99 15.72 9.43
C SER A 104 -4.20 14.24 9.18
N PHE A 105 -3.42 13.40 9.86
CA PHE A 105 -3.59 11.98 9.93
C PHE A 105 -3.83 11.61 11.39
N SER A 106 -5.05 11.19 11.70
CA SER A 106 -5.46 10.87 13.06
C SER A 106 -6.17 9.53 13.10
N VAL A 107 -5.64 8.58 13.88
CA VAL A 107 -6.24 7.27 14.09
C VAL A 107 -7.10 7.31 15.34
N VAL A 108 -8.41 7.12 15.16
CA VAL A 108 -9.41 7.27 16.22
C VAL A 108 -9.18 6.27 17.34
N GLY A 109 -9.22 6.75 18.58
CA GLY A 109 -9.04 5.92 19.77
C GLY A 109 -7.59 5.64 20.14
N THR A 110 -6.63 6.22 19.40
CA THR A 110 -5.20 6.11 19.65
C THR A 110 -4.57 7.50 19.92
N ASN A 111 -3.26 7.51 20.15
CA ASN A 111 -2.47 8.76 20.24
C ASN A 111 -1.92 9.19 18.87
N VAL A 112 -2.18 8.44 17.80
CA VAL A 112 -1.72 8.78 16.45
C VAL A 112 -2.51 9.99 15.96
N ASN A 113 -1.85 11.13 15.91
CA ASN A 113 -2.41 12.38 15.41
C ASN A 113 -1.29 13.33 15.02
N THR A 114 -1.14 13.58 13.74
CA THR A 114 -0.13 14.51 13.22
C THR A 114 -0.70 15.44 12.19
N MET A 115 -0.05 16.60 12.03
CA MET A 115 -0.30 17.51 10.92
C MET A 115 0.50 17.05 9.71
N VAL A 116 -0.14 16.99 8.56
CA VAL A 116 0.45 16.56 7.29
C VAL A 116 0.58 17.78 6.39
N ILE A 117 1.82 18.27 6.23
CA ILE A 117 2.11 19.55 5.56
C ILE A 117 2.76 19.26 4.21
N PRO A 118 2.31 19.89 3.09
CA PRO A 118 2.98 19.77 1.82
C PRO A 118 4.47 20.12 1.90
N GLY A 119 5.32 19.28 1.32
CA GLY A 119 6.76 19.46 1.35
C GLY A 119 7.47 18.89 2.58
N GLN A 120 6.73 18.31 3.51
CA GLN A 120 7.27 17.63 4.71
C GLN A 120 6.78 16.20 4.78
N VAL A 121 7.56 15.35 5.44
CA VAL A 121 7.15 13.99 5.80
C VAL A 121 6.93 13.96 7.31
N SER A 122 5.77 13.52 7.75
CA SER A 122 5.46 13.27 9.15
C SER A 122 5.74 11.81 9.46
N GLU A 123 6.47 11.53 10.52
CA GLU A 123 6.82 10.18 10.99
C GLU A 123 6.20 9.92 12.34
N MET A 124 5.63 8.72 12.51
CA MET A 124 4.99 8.30 13.76
C MET A 124 5.12 6.80 13.92
N THR A 125 5.72 6.35 15.01
CA THR A 125 5.81 4.94 15.35
C THR A 125 4.79 4.59 16.43
N VAL A 126 4.06 3.50 16.24
CA VAL A 126 3.04 3.01 17.16
C VAL A 126 3.01 1.49 17.17
N GLN A 127 2.58 0.92 18.29
CA GLN A 127 2.29 -0.50 18.41
C GLN A 127 0.80 -0.67 18.73
N PHE A 128 0.15 -1.61 18.03
CA PHE A 128 -1.24 -2.00 18.29
C PHE A 128 -1.24 -3.36 18.99
N ASP A 129 -1.72 -3.38 20.25
CA ASP A 129 -1.68 -4.58 21.07
C ASP A 129 -2.89 -5.51 20.86
N GLU A 130 -3.95 -5.05 20.18
CA GLU A 130 -5.20 -5.80 19.99
C GLU A 130 -5.72 -5.61 18.56
N PRO A 131 -6.23 -6.69 17.92
CA PRO A 131 -6.90 -6.60 16.63
C PRO A 131 -8.12 -5.70 16.69
N GLY A 132 -8.43 -5.00 15.58
CA GLY A 132 -9.59 -4.14 15.52
C GLY A 132 -9.58 -3.19 14.32
N GLU A 133 -10.68 -2.47 14.15
CA GLU A 133 -10.86 -1.46 13.12
C GLU A 133 -10.75 -0.05 13.73
N TYR A 134 -9.90 0.78 13.17
CA TYR A 134 -9.64 2.14 13.61
C TYR A 134 -9.89 3.11 12.46
N GLY A 135 -10.84 4.02 12.62
CA GLY A 135 -11.07 5.08 11.62
C GLY A 135 -9.87 6.03 11.52
N ILE A 136 -9.50 6.39 10.30
CA ILE A 136 -8.53 7.45 10.02
C ILE A 136 -9.31 8.70 9.64
N LEU A 137 -9.03 9.84 10.28
CA LEU A 137 -9.74 11.10 10.05
C LEU A 137 -8.78 12.25 9.81
N CYS A 138 -9.21 13.18 8.96
CA CYS A 138 -8.57 14.47 8.81
C CYS A 138 -9.21 15.48 9.79
N ASN A 139 -8.44 15.99 10.75
CA ASN A 139 -8.91 16.97 11.74
C ASN A 139 -8.57 18.42 11.35
N GLU A 140 -7.76 18.63 10.28
CA GLU A 140 -7.41 19.94 9.75
C GLU A 140 -8.30 20.31 8.56
N TYR A 141 -8.82 21.53 8.54
CA TYR A 141 -9.69 21.98 7.45
C TYR A 141 -8.92 22.04 6.12
N CYS A 142 -9.19 21.09 5.24
CA CYS A 142 -8.54 20.92 3.94
C CYS A 142 -9.42 21.25 2.73
N GLY A 143 -10.55 21.96 2.92
CA GLY A 143 -11.43 22.38 1.85
C GLY A 143 -12.87 21.90 1.95
N GLU A 144 -13.64 22.00 0.87
CA GLU A 144 -15.09 21.74 0.87
C GLU A 144 -15.43 20.27 1.21
N GLY A 145 -14.62 19.31 0.79
CA GLY A 145 -14.80 17.87 1.07
C GLY A 145 -14.16 17.37 2.36
N HIS A 146 -13.64 18.26 3.21
CA HIS A 146 -12.98 17.90 4.47
C HIS A 146 -13.79 16.90 5.33
N HIS A 147 -15.10 17.03 5.36
CA HIS A 147 -15.99 16.18 6.16
C HIS A 147 -16.16 14.74 5.62
N THR A 148 -15.63 14.46 4.43
CA THR A 148 -15.64 13.12 3.80
C THR A 148 -14.27 12.48 3.75
N MET A 149 -13.22 13.17 4.26
CA MET A 149 -11.86 12.65 4.25
C MET A 149 -11.66 11.69 5.40
N GLU A 150 -11.77 10.41 5.09
CA GLU A 150 -11.65 9.30 6.02
C GLU A 150 -10.86 8.14 5.41
N GLY A 151 -10.38 7.25 6.24
CA GLY A 151 -9.74 5.99 5.89
C GLY A 151 -9.97 4.96 6.99
N LEU A 152 -9.51 3.75 6.77
CA LEU A 152 -9.64 2.64 7.70
C LEU A 152 -8.27 2.01 7.94
N LEU A 153 -7.91 1.84 9.20
CA LEU A 153 -6.80 1.00 9.63
C LEU A 153 -7.39 -0.25 10.28
N THR A 154 -7.06 -1.41 9.74
CA THR A 154 -7.41 -2.72 10.30
C THR A 154 -6.17 -3.34 10.93
N VAL A 155 -6.26 -3.69 12.20
CA VAL A 155 -5.24 -4.48 12.88
C VAL A 155 -5.75 -5.91 12.91
N VAL A 156 -5.00 -6.83 12.31
CA VAL A 156 -5.36 -8.26 12.23
C VAL A 156 -4.44 -9.11 13.12
N PRO A 157 -4.87 -10.32 13.53
CA PRO A 157 -3.95 -11.29 14.10
C PRO A 157 -2.76 -11.54 13.18
N GLU A 158 -1.57 -11.75 13.75
CA GLU A 158 -0.33 -11.97 12.99
C GLU A 158 -0.46 -13.12 11.96
N GLU A 159 -1.20 -14.17 12.32
CA GLU A 159 -1.46 -15.32 11.43
C GLU A 159 -2.47 -15.06 10.30
N GLU A 160 -3.17 -13.94 10.31
CA GLU A 160 -4.13 -13.53 9.27
C GLU A 160 -3.57 -12.43 8.37
N PHE A 161 -2.41 -11.85 8.75
CA PHE A 161 -1.78 -10.78 7.99
C PHE A 161 -0.99 -11.33 6.81
N ASP A 162 -1.22 -10.74 5.62
CA ASP A 162 -0.59 -11.15 4.38
C ASP A 162 -0.30 -9.95 3.48
N LEU A 163 0.92 -9.88 2.94
CA LEU A 163 1.37 -8.87 1.98
C LEU A 163 1.69 -9.50 0.61
N THR A 164 1.04 -10.61 0.28
CA THR A 164 1.14 -11.21 -1.04
C THR A 164 0.33 -10.41 -2.05
N GLU A 165 0.92 -10.12 -3.19
CA GLU A 165 0.27 -9.43 -4.31
C GLU A 165 0.39 -10.24 -5.60
N LEU A 166 -0.66 -10.23 -6.40
CA LEU A 166 -0.68 -10.79 -7.74
C LEU A 166 -0.92 -9.67 -8.75
N SER A 167 -0.03 -9.54 -9.73
CA SER A 167 -0.21 -8.63 -10.86
C SER A 167 -0.02 -9.34 -12.18
N VAL A 168 -0.83 -8.97 -13.20
CA VAL A 168 -0.80 -9.62 -14.51
C VAL A 168 -0.59 -8.59 -15.61
N ASP A 169 0.46 -8.81 -16.42
CA ASP A 169 0.70 -8.08 -17.66
C ASP A 169 0.31 -8.96 -18.86
N ALA A 170 -0.78 -8.57 -19.50
CA ALA A 170 -1.34 -9.27 -20.65
C ALA A 170 -1.59 -8.30 -21.81
N PRO A 171 -1.24 -8.67 -23.06
CA PRO A 171 -1.58 -7.86 -24.22
C PRO A 171 -3.10 -7.78 -24.39
N ARG A 172 -3.59 -6.62 -24.82
CA ARG A 172 -5.02 -6.42 -25.07
C ARG A 172 -5.47 -7.00 -26.41
N GLU A 173 -4.55 -7.07 -27.39
CA GLU A 173 -4.83 -7.52 -28.75
C GLU A 173 -3.62 -8.25 -29.33
N VAL A 174 -3.87 -9.30 -30.11
CA VAL A 174 -2.87 -10.07 -30.84
C VAL A 174 -3.46 -10.57 -32.15
N GLU A 175 -2.66 -10.68 -33.22
CA GLU A 175 -3.09 -11.29 -34.49
C GLU A 175 -3.11 -12.82 -34.39
N ALA A 176 -4.13 -13.42 -34.96
CA ALA A 176 -4.28 -14.88 -34.98
C ALA A 176 -3.07 -15.55 -35.68
N GLY A 177 -2.56 -16.59 -35.04
CA GLY A 177 -1.36 -17.31 -35.51
C GLY A 177 -0.03 -16.76 -34.97
N ASN A 178 -0.04 -15.67 -34.20
CA ASN A 178 1.13 -15.22 -33.48
C ASN A 178 1.13 -15.83 -32.06
N GLU A 179 2.32 -16.16 -31.57
CA GLU A 179 2.50 -16.50 -30.16
C GLU A 179 2.42 -15.23 -29.33
N THR A 180 1.81 -15.32 -28.15
CA THR A 180 1.77 -14.24 -27.16
C THR A 180 2.06 -14.79 -25.78
N THR A 181 2.44 -13.91 -24.83
CA THR A 181 2.75 -14.31 -23.47
C THR A 181 1.91 -13.48 -22.49
N ILE A 182 1.34 -14.13 -21.51
CA ILE A 182 0.74 -13.50 -20.32
C ILE A 182 1.71 -13.70 -19.18
N ASN A 183 2.12 -12.59 -18.56
CA ASN A 183 3.08 -12.60 -17.46
C ASN A 183 2.32 -12.38 -16.16
N ALA A 184 2.45 -13.32 -15.22
CA ALA A 184 1.90 -13.23 -13.89
C ALA A 184 3.04 -13.04 -12.88
N THR A 185 3.03 -11.95 -12.14
CA THR A 185 4.03 -11.68 -11.10
C THR A 185 3.38 -11.82 -9.74
N VAL A 186 3.96 -12.69 -8.93
CA VAL A 186 3.60 -12.86 -7.50
C VAL A 186 4.68 -12.16 -6.69
N SER A 187 4.29 -11.20 -5.87
CA SER A 187 5.16 -10.52 -4.92
C SER A 187 4.84 -11.01 -3.51
N ASN A 188 5.87 -11.38 -2.77
CA ASN A 188 5.77 -11.83 -1.38
C ASN A 188 6.37 -10.76 -0.47
N GLY A 189 5.54 -9.93 0.15
CA GLY A 189 5.97 -8.91 1.10
C GLY A 189 6.19 -9.44 2.53
N MET A 190 6.12 -10.77 2.72
CA MET A 190 6.44 -11.42 4.00
C MET A 190 7.89 -11.91 4.01
N GLN A 191 8.47 -12.16 5.22
CA GLN A 191 9.87 -12.63 5.33
C GLN A 191 10.06 -14.10 4.99
N GLU A 192 9.02 -14.92 5.13
CA GLU A 192 9.09 -16.36 4.86
C GLU A 192 8.89 -16.62 3.37
N ASP A 193 9.54 -17.65 2.85
CA ASP A 193 9.35 -18.08 1.46
C ASP A 193 7.90 -18.55 1.25
N LEU A 194 7.27 -18.11 0.16
CA LEU A 194 5.93 -18.50 -0.27
C LEU A 194 6.04 -19.60 -1.33
N GLU A 195 5.47 -20.77 -1.08
CA GLU A 195 5.29 -21.83 -2.07
C GLU A 195 3.86 -21.81 -2.58
N THR A 196 3.66 -21.49 -3.85
CA THR A 196 2.32 -21.41 -4.45
C THR A 196 2.29 -21.93 -5.87
N THR A 197 1.09 -22.21 -6.37
CA THR A 197 0.82 -22.54 -7.77
C THR A 197 0.19 -21.36 -8.46
N VAL A 198 0.81 -20.85 -9.52
CA VAL A 198 0.23 -19.82 -10.39
C VAL A 198 -0.53 -20.52 -11.51
N ALA A 199 -1.81 -20.24 -11.64
CA ALA A 199 -2.67 -20.85 -12.65
C ALA A 199 -3.31 -19.80 -13.56
N LEU A 200 -3.27 -20.02 -14.88
CA LEU A 200 -3.95 -19.23 -15.91
C LEU A 200 -5.03 -20.06 -16.56
N ASP A 201 -6.27 -19.54 -16.59
CA ASP A 201 -7.36 -20.02 -17.46
C ASP A 201 -7.64 -18.96 -18.53
N ILE A 202 -7.58 -19.34 -19.81
CA ILE A 202 -7.88 -18.45 -20.94
C ILE A 202 -8.60 -19.21 -22.03
N GLY A 203 -9.81 -18.80 -22.37
CA GLY A 203 -10.58 -19.40 -23.46
C GLY A 203 -10.81 -20.91 -23.29
N GLY A 204 -10.75 -21.44 -22.06
CA GLY A 204 -10.87 -22.85 -21.72
C GLY A 204 -9.56 -23.64 -21.79
N GLN A 205 -8.43 -22.98 -22.03
CA GLN A 205 -7.08 -23.55 -21.87
C GLN A 205 -6.60 -23.25 -20.44
N GLN A 206 -5.96 -24.22 -19.80
CA GLN A 206 -5.45 -24.11 -18.43
C GLN A 206 -3.94 -24.36 -18.41
N TYR A 207 -3.23 -23.47 -17.71
CA TYR A 207 -1.79 -23.54 -17.48
C TYR A 207 -1.55 -23.44 -15.99
N GLU A 208 -0.59 -24.19 -15.47
CA GLU A 208 -0.22 -24.18 -14.06
C GLU A 208 1.30 -24.26 -13.93
N GLU A 209 1.87 -23.48 -13.02
CA GLU A 209 3.29 -23.54 -12.66
C GLU A 209 3.47 -23.36 -11.15
N ASP A 210 4.22 -24.28 -10.54
CA ASP A 210 4.57 -24.19 -9.12
C ASP A 210 5.81 -23.31 -8.95
N VAL A 211 5.71 -22.30 -8.09
CA VAL A 211 6.78 -21.34 -7.81
C VAL A 211 7.08 -21.25 -6.32
N THR A 212 8.31 -20.86 -6.01
CA THR A 212 8.72 -20.45 -4.67
C THR A 212 9.17 -19.00 -4.74
N VAL A 213 8.40 -18.12 -4.13
CA VAL A 213 8.73 -16.68 -4.03
C VAL A 213 9.46 -16.47 -2.71
N THR A 214 10.71 -16.02 -2.78
CA THR A 214 11.49 -15.74 -1.57
C THR A 214 10.86 -14.62 -0.75
N GLY A 215 11.10 -14.62 0.57
CA GLY A 215 10.67 -13.53 1.42
C GLY A 215 11.18 -12.18 0.93
N ASP A 216 10.34 -11.15 0.99
CA ASP A 216 10.54 -9.80 0.44
C ASP A 216 10.91 -9.80 -1.06
N GLY A 217 10.49 -10.83 -1.80
CA GLY A 217 10.82 -11.04 -3.21
C GLY A 217 9.62 -11.11 -4.12
N SER A 218 9.89 -11.24 -5.42
CA SER A 218 8.87 -11.49 -6.44
C SER A 218 9.35 -12.50 -7.47
N GLU A 219 8.40 -13.25 -8.03
CA GLU A 219 8.65 -14.23 -9.11
C GLU A 219 7.62 -13.99 -10.23
N THR A 220 8.11 -14.02 -11.48
CA THR A 220 7.26 -13.85 -12.66
C THR A 220 7.17 -15.14 -13.43
N VAL A 221 5.94 -15.62 -13.62
CA VAL A 221 5.61 -16.77 -14.46
C VAL A 221 5.18 -16.28 -15.83
N GLU A 222 5.79 -16.84 -16.87
CA GLU A 222 5.49 -16.55 -18.26
C GLU A 222 4.63 -17.66 -18.86
N PHE A 223 3.38 -17.35 -19.22
CA PHE A 223 2.47 -18.28 -19.88
C PHE A 223 2.44 -18.03 -21.40
N PRO A 224 3.10 -18.88 -22.22
CA PRO A 224 3.00 -18.80 -23.67
C PRO A 224 1.60 -19.29 -24.10
N VAL A 225 0.87 -18.41 -24.77
CA VAL A 225 -0.49 -18.69 -25.27
C VAL A 225 -0.48 -18.85 -26.79
N ASP A 226 -0.96 -19.98 -27.30
CA ASP A 226 -1.12 -20.25 -28.72
C ASP A 226 -2.47 -19.72 -29.21
N THR A 227 -2.44 -18.60 -29.96
CA THR A 227 -3.63 -17.96 -30.48
C THR A 227 -4.32 -18.76 -31.58
N THR A 228 -3.63 -19.74 -32.21
CA THR A 228 -4.25 -20.60 -33.22
C THR A 228 -5.28 -21.56 -32.59
N GLU A 229 -5.05 -21.95 -31.35
CA GLU A 229 -5.98 -22.80 -30.59
C GLU A 229 -7.13 -22.00 -29.98
N LEU A 230 -6.90 -20.70 -29.64
CA LEU A 230 -7.95 -19.82 -29.14
C LEU A 230 -8.95 -19.44 -30.24
N GLY A 231 -8.46 -19.21 -31.47
CA GLY A 231 -9.27 -18.68 -32.56
C GLY A 231 -9.51 -17.17 -32.43
N THR A 232 -10.10 -16.56 -33.47
CA THR A 232 -10.42 -15.12 -33.46
C THR A 232 -11.60 -14.79 -32.55
N GLY A 233 -11.51 -13.68 -31.82
CA GLY A 233 -12.53 -13.17 -30.90
C GLY A 233 -11.94 -12.68 -29.59
N ASP A 234 -12.82 -12.31 -28.67
CA ASP A 234 -12.44 -11.90 -27.33
C ASP A 234 -12.42 -13.12 -26.40
N HIS A 235 -11.31 -13.28 -25.69
CA HIS A 235 -11.09 -14.37 -24.73
C HIS A 235 -10.81 -13.79 -23.37
N ASP A 236 -11.70 -14.07 -22.42
CA ASP A 236 -11.47 -13.72 -21.03
C ASP A 236 -10.40 -14.63 -20.46
N TRP A 237 -9.53 -14.05 -19.63
CA TRP A 237 -8.52 -14.76 -18.89
C TRP A 237 -8.64 -14.48 -17.39
N THR A 238 -8.23 -15.45 -16.59
CA THR A 238 -8.14 -15.36 -15.14
C THR A 238 -6.84 -16.00 -14.70
N VAL A 239 -6.08 -15.28 -13.88
CA VAL A 239 -4.89 -15.80 -13.21
C VAL A 239 -5.17 -15.88 -11.72
N THR A 240 -4.77 -16.99 -11.11
CA THR A 240 -4.88 -17.18 -9.66
C THR A 240 -3.54 -17.60 -9.05
N ALA A 241 -3.23 -17.09 -7.88
CA ALA A 241 -2.09 -17.50 -7.07
C ALA A 241 -2.39 -17.23 -5.60
N ASP A 242 -2.13 -18.19 -4.72
CA ASP A 242 -2.27 -18.06 -3.26
C ASP A 242 -3.61 -17.47 -2.77
N GLY A 243 -4.70 -17.76 -3.48
CA GLY A 243 -6.02 -17.21 -3.15
C GLY A 243 -6.33 -15.85 -3.77
N TYR A 244 -5.34 -15.18 -4.37
CA TYR A 244 -5.52 -13.95 -5.15
C TYR A 244 -5.91 -14.26 -6.58
N GLU A 245 -6.67 -13.34 -7.19
CA GLU A 245 -7.17 -13.47 -8.56
C GLU A 245 -7.05 -12.14 -9.29
N ASP A 246 -6.53 -12.19 -10.53
CA ASP A 246 -6.56 -11.08 -11.47
C ASP A 246 -7.18 -11.57 -12.80
N SER A 247 -7.91 -10.70 -13.51
CA SER A 247 -8.64 -11.08 -14.70
C SER A 247 -8.71 -9.96 -15.73
N GLY A 248 -8.84 -10.35 -17.00
CA GLY A 248 -8.96 -9.42 -18.10
C GLY A 248 -9.42 -10.10 -19.38
N SER A 249 -9.18 -9.47 -20.53
CA SER A 249 -9.52 -10.03 -21.84
C SER A 249 -8.41 -9.79 -22.86
N LEU A 250 -8.22 -10.79 -23.72
CA LEU A 250 -7.33 -10.77 -24.89
C LEU A 250 -8.18 -10.87 -26.15
N SER A 251 -8.07 -9.87 -27.05
CA SER A 251 -8.71 -9.90 -28.37
C SER A 251 -7.78 -10.51 -29.41
N VAL A 252 -8.18 -11.61 -30.01
CA VAL A 252 -7.47 -12.25 -31.13
C VAL A 252 -8.09 -11.77 -32.43
N VAL A 253 -7.37 -10.92 -33.19
CA VAL A 253 -7.83 -10.32 -34.45
C VAL A 253 -7.34 -11.10 -35.67
N GLU A 254 -8.04 -10.99 -36.79
CA GLU A 254 -7.57 -11.56 -38.03
C GLU A 254 -6.26 -10.87 -38.49
N PRO A 255 -5.28 -11.60 -39.07
CA PRO A 255 -4.06 -10.99 -39.60
C PRO A 255 -4.39 -9.94 -40.63
N THR A 256 -3.80 -8.75 -40.53
CA THR A 256 -3.92 -7.71 -41.54
C THR A 256 -3.14 -8.13 -42.78
N ASP A 257 -3.84 -8.39 -43.89
CA ASP A 257 -3.23 -8.73 -45.17
C ASP A 257 -2.64 -7.44 -45.79
N ASP A 258 -1.37 -7.14 -45.50
CA ASP A 258 -0.59 -6.03 -46.10
C ASP A 258 -0.23 -6.30 -47.58
N SER A 259 -1.15 -6.91 -48.37
CA SER A 259 -0.99 -7.14 -49.81
C SER A 259 -1.65 -6.06 -50.66
N ASP A 260 -1.58 -4.78 -50.31
CA ASP A 260 -1.83 -3.70 -51.26
C ASP A 260 -0.50 -3.14 -51.82
N GLY A 261 0.23 -4.03 -52.52
CA GLY A 261 1.34 -3.66 -53.39
C GLY A 261 0.80 -2.97 -54.63
N GLY A 262 0.62 -1.66 -54.56
CA GLY A 262 0.24 -0.83 -55.70
C GLY A 262 1.09 -1.08 -56.92
N SER A 263 0.56 -1.80 -57.89
CA SER A 263 1.05 -1.81 -59.25
C SER A 263 0.55 -0.54 -59.97
N ASP A 264 1.27 0.57 -59.80
CA ASP A 264 1.13 1.71 -60.71
C ASP A 264 1.89 1.42 -62.00
N GLY A 265 1.16 0.86 -62.96
CA GLY A 265 1.59 0.72 -64.31
C GLY A 265 1.44 2.07 -65.05
N GLY A 266 2.50 2.90 -65.02
CA GLY A 266 2.59 4.07 -65.83
C GLY A 266 2.84 3.65 -67.28
N GLU A 267 1.81 3.57 -68.13
CA GLU A 267 1.95 3.68 -69.59
C GLU A 267 1.95 5.15 -69.94
N GLY A 268 3.14 5.65 -70.33
CA GLY A 268 3.31 6.86 -71.10
C GLY A 268 3.12 6.59 -72.55
N ASP A 269 2.29 7.38 -73.21
CA ASP A 269 2.29 7.46 -74.65
C ASP A 269 2.28 8.91 -75.14
N ALA A 270 3.25 9.19 -76.07
CA ALA A 270 3.43 10.25 -77.11
C ALA A 270 3.58 11.71 -76.63
#